data_645732c5b9cfac23864f6b1ea9b8649d
#
_entry.id   645732c5b9cfac23864f6b1ea9b8649d
#
_cell.length_a   1.000
_cell.length_b   1.000
_cell.length_c   1.000
_cell.angle_alpha   90.00
_cell.angle_beta   90.00
_cell.angle_gamma   90.00
#
_symmetry.space_group_name_H-M   'P 1'
#
loop_
_entity.id
_entity.type
_entity.pdbx_description
1 polymer ?
#
loop_
_entity_poly.entity_id
_entity_poly.type
_entity_poly.pdbx_seq_one_letter_code
_entity_poly.pdbx_strand_id
1 'polypeptide(L)'
;MRLAKLVLSITACAVSTVFAGDVLLTFDKTDPTATCILTAESPSPKYVLILFPGGDGRVAAHLTGGKIFFGKRNNFLVRSRLLLADNEFATVSTDASNDEKRFSLLLDRIRQLYPHASVWLVSTSRGTLAAAQVAGKCRDRLDGVVFTASMKELRDIPLDAIKVPKLFVHHISDACKSTPYDAARELAAKLNAGFMAVSGGKTKGKPCQVFAYHGFNGLEKKVVDEIKNWIKARAQ
;
A
#
# COMPACT_ATOMS: atom_id res chain seq x y z
N MET A 1 10.60 26.50 58.33
CA MET A 1 10.33 25.25 57.62
C MET A 1 9.31 25.53 56.49
N ARG A 2 9.76 25.54 55.23
CA ARG A 2 8.86 25.73 54.06
C ARG A 2 8.66 24.33 53.42
N LEU A 3 7.43 23.84 53.46
CA LEU A 3 7.05 22.61 52.75
C LEU A 3 7.01 22.90 51.24
N ALA A 4 7.87 22.25 50.49
CA ALA A 4 7.78 22.22 49.02
C ALA A 4 6.65 21.26 48.61
N LYS A 5 5.64 21.77 47.93
CA LYS A 5 4.61 20.96 47.30
C LYS A 5 5.16 20.39 45.97
N LEU A 6 5.36 19.05 45.96
CA LEU A 6 5.69 18.32 44.75
C LEU A 6 4.43 18.20 43.88
N VAL A 7 4.36 18.91 42.77
CA VAL A 7 3.30 18.75 41.79
C VAL A 7 3.70 17.60 40.84
N LEU A 8 3.07 16.44 41.04
CA LEU A 8 3.22 15.29 40.17
C LEU A 8 2.36 15.54 38.92
N SER A 9 3.01 15.89 37.81
CA SER A 9 2.34 16.06 36.51
C SER A 9 2.11 14.67 35.91
N ILE A 10 0.89 14.16 36.01
CA ILE A 10 0.46 12.92 35.34
C ILE A 10 0.20 13.28 33.88
N THR A 11 1.15 12.98 33.01
CA THR A 11 0.95 13.05 31.56
C THR A 11 0.03 11.89 31.18
N ALA A 12 -1.24 12.19 30.96
CA ALA A 12 -2.19 11.22 30.44
C ALA A 12 -1.76 10.80 29.03
N CYS A 13 -1.19 9.61 28.92
CA CYS A 13 -0.97 8.95 27.65
C CYS A 13 -2.35 8.60 27.08
N ALA A 14 -2.81 9.36 26.10
CA ALA A 14 -4.06 9.07 25.38
C ALA A 14 -3.88 7.73 24.65
N VAL A 15 -4.36 6.64 25.24
CA VAL A 15 -4.49 5.35 24.57
C VAL A 15 -5.53 5.53 23.46
N SER A 16 -5.06 5.76 22.25
CA SER A 16 -5.93 5.77 21.07
C SER A 16 -6.48 4.36 20.90
N THR A 17 -7.76 4.17 21.20
CA THR A 17 -8.47 2.94 20.86
C THR A 17 -8.50 2.80 19.35
N VAL A 18 -7.70 1.89 18.83
CA VAL A 18 -7.75 1.52 17.41
C VAL A 18 -8.98 0.68 17.20
N PHE A 19 -9.92 1.21 16.45
CA PHE A 19 -11.10 0.46 16.03
C PHE A 19 -10.70 -0.54 14.96
N ALA A 20 -11.07 -1.81 15.11
CA ALA A 20 -10.98 -2.79 14.04
C ALA A 20 -11.87 -2.33 12.87
N GLY A 21 -11.26 -1.94 11.74
CA GLY A 21 -11.99 -1.49 10.57
C GLY A 21 -11.39 -0.28 9.84
N ASP A 22 -12.18 0.28 8.94
CA ASP A 22 -11.79 1.43 8.14
C ASP A 22 -11.94 2.74 8.93
N VAL A 23 -10.89 3.56 8.92
CA VAL A 23 -10.89 4.94 9.47
C VAL A 23 -10.47 5.91 8.37
N LEU A 24 -11.19 7.02 8.22
CA LEU A 24 -10.74 8.12 7.39
C LEU A 24 -9.61 8.86 8.12
N LEU A 25 -8.44 8.89 7.51
CA LEU A 25 -7.27 9.59 8.02
C LEU A 25 -6.96 10.78 7.12
N THR A 26 -6.86 11.98 7.71
CA THR A 26 -6.30 13.17 7.05
C THR A 26 -4.80 13.25 7.39
N PHE A 27 -3.96 13.41 6.38
CA PHE A 27 -2.50 13.45 6.55
C PHE A 27 -1.87 14.82 6.23
N ASP A 28 -2.65 15.75 5.68
CA ASP A 28 -2.28 17.16 5.57
C ASP A 28 -3.43 18.03 6.11
N LYS A 29 -3.17 18.80 7.17
CA LYS A 29 -4.17 19.67 7.79
C LYS A 29 -4.53 20.89 6.93
N THR A 30 -3.68 21.24 5.97
CA THR A 30 -3.86 22.39 5.07
C THR A 30 -4.60 22.02 3.80
N ASP A 31 -4.69 20.75 3.46
CA ASP A 31 -5.44 20.21 2.31
C ASP A 31 -6.50 19.20 2.78
N PRO A 32 -7.79 19.57 2.80
CA PRO A 32 -8.87 18.67 3.22
C PRO A 32 -9.06 17.47 2.28
N THR A 33 -8.44 17.50 1.09
CA THR A 33 -8.47 16.37 0.14
C THR A 33 -7.32 15.37 0.37
N ALA A 34 -6.37 15.70 1.26
CA ALA A 34 -5.26 14.84 1.63
C ALA A 34 -5.73 13.75 2.62
N THR A 35 -6.57 12.85 2.14
CA THR A 35 -7.19 11.78 2.91
C THR A 35 -6.82 10.40 2.40
N CYS A 36 -6.92 9.41 3.27
CA CYS A 36 -6.75 7.99 2.96
C CYS A 36 -7.64 7.15 3.85
N ILE A 37 -7.77 5.85 3.53
CA ILE A 37 -8.44 4.88 4.39
C ILE A 37 -7.37 4.09 5.12
N LEU A 38 -7.28 4.28 6.42
CA LEU A 38 -6.51 3.43 7.31
C LEU A 38 -7.39 2.24 7.73
N THR A 39 -6.90 1.02 7.50
CA THR A 39 -7.53 -0.21 7.98
C THR A 39 -6.54 -0.93 8.88
N ALA A 40 -6.88 -1.12 10.15
CA ALA A 40 -6.02 -1.77 11.13
C ALA A 40 -6.84 -2.58 12.13
N GLU A 41 -6.28 -3.70 12.61
CA GLU A 41 -6.85 -4.53 13.68
C GLU A 41 -6.05 -4.40 14.98
N SER A 42 -4.81 -3.91 14.88
CA SER A 42 -3.89 -3.71 16.00
C SER A 42 -3.52 -2.24 16.18
N PRO A 43 -3.39 -1.74 17.42
CA PRO A 43 -2.85 -0.41 17.69
C PRO A 43 -1.34 -0.29 17.40
N SER A 44 -0.64 -1.43 17.27
CA SER A 44 0.80 -1.49 17.05
C SER A 44 1.15 -2.54 15.99
N PRO A 45 0.72 -2.34 14.72
CA PRO A 45 1.07 -3.25 13.64
C PRO A 45 2.60 -3.24 13.42
N LYS A 46 3.16 -4.37 13.02
CA LYS A 46 4.58 -4.47 12.65
C LYS A 46 4.84 -3.92 11.24
N TYR A 47 3.82 -3.97 10.38
CA TYR A 47 3.90 -3.60 8.98
C TYR A 47 2.76 -2.66 8.59
N VAL A 48 3.08 -1.61 7.85
CA VAL A 48 2.08 -0.73 7.23
C VAL A 48 2.22 -0.81 5.71
N LEU A 49 1.15 -1.20 5.03
CA LEU A 49 1.08 -1.31 3.58
C LEU A 49 0.35 -0.11 2.99
N ILE A 50 1.07 0.77 2.29
CA ILE A 50 0.48 1.87 1.54
C ILE A 50 0.02 1.32 0.19
N LEU A 51 -1.27 1.43 -0.13
CA LEU A 51 -1.89 0.81 -1.29
C LEU A 51 -2.16 1.84 -2.39
N PHE A 52 -1.48 1.71 -3.52
CA PHE A 52 -1.67 2.52 -4.72
C PHE A 52 -2.49 1.76 -5.77
N PRO A 53 -3.79 2.11 -5.97
CA PRO A 53 -4.64 1.44 -6.94
C PRO A 53 -4.28 1.78 -8.38
N GLY A 54 -4.74 0.96 -9.31
CA GLY A 54 -4.63 1.19 -10.74
C GLY A 54 -5.70 2.13 -11.31
N GLY A 55 -5.76 2.21 -12.63
CA GLY A 55 -6.65 3.11 -13.37
C GLY A 55 -6.22 4.56 -13.24
N ASP A 56 -7.14 5.47 -12.90
CA ASP A 56 -6.83 6.88 -12.61
C ASP A 56 -6.18 7.08 -11.23
N GLY A 57 -6.06 6.00 -10.42
CA GLY A 57 -5.41 6.02 -9.12
C GLY A 57 -6.18 6.73 -7.99
N ARG A 58 -7.40 7.22 -8.25
CA ARG A 58 -8.13 8.07 -7.29
C ARG A 58 -8.98 7.24 -6.33
N VAL A 59 -8.58 7.18 -5.07
CA VAL A 59 -9.40 6.64 -3.96
C VAL A 59 -10.38 7.71 -3.48
N ALA A 60 -9.97 8.96 -3.41
CA ALA A 60 -10.79 10.12 -3.04
C ALA A 60 -11.66 9.84 -1.81
N ALA A 61 -11.03 9.35 -0.75
CA ALA A 61 -11.72 8.99 0.47
C ALA A 61 -12.29 10.23 1.17
N HIS A 62 -13.56 10.19 1.60
CA HIS A 62 -14.19 11.30 2.31
C HIS A 62 -15.30 10.81 3.22
N LEU A 63 -15.70 11.67 4.16
CA LEU A 63 -16.79 11.42 5.10
C LEU A 63 -18.04 12.18 4.65
N THR A 64 -19.18 11.49 4.59
CA THR A 64 -20.48 12.09 4.31
C THR A 64 -21.53 11.42 5.18
N GLY A 65 -22.27 12.21 5.97
CA GLY A 65 -23.29 11.68 6.87
C GLY A 65 -22.76 10.63 7.87
N GLY A 66 -21.53 10.79 8.36
CA GLY A 66 -20.90 9.84 9.29
C GLY A 66 -20.39 8.54 8.65
N LYS A 67 -20.49 8.39 7.31
CA LYS A 67 -20.03 7.21 6.58
C LYS A 67 -18.83 7.53 5.69
N ILE A 68 -17.89 6.61 5.62
CA ILE A 68 -16.71 6.74 4.72
C ILE A 68 -17.10 6.31 3.31
N PHE A 69 -16.91 7.22 2.36
CA PHE A 69 -17.04 6.96 0.94
C PHE A 69 -15.65 6.99 0.28
N PHE A 70 -15.45 6.13 -0.73
CA PHE A 70 -14.21 6.07 -1.48
C PHE A 70 -14.40 5.38 -2.83
N GLY A 71 -13.56 5.72 -3.77
CA GLY A 71 -13.51 5.11 -5.09
C GLY A 71 -12.75 3.78 -5.14
N LYS A 72 -12.62 3.22 -6.33
CA LYS A 72 -11.81 2.01 -6.62
C LYS A 72 -12.17 0.76 -5.81
N ARG A 73 -13.36 0.67 -5.25
CA ARG A 73 -13.81 -0.45 -4.39
C ARG A 73 -13.55 -1.83 -5.01
N ASN A 74 -13.62 -1.95 -6.33
CA ASN A 74 -13.38 -3.19 -7.07
C ASN A 74 -11.91 -3.39 -7.48
N ASN A 75 -11.02 -2.40 -7.29
CA ASN A 75 -9.59 -2.58 -7.56
C ASN A 75 -9.02 -3.65 -6.62
N PHE A 76 -8.09 -4.47 -7.10
CA PHE A 76 -7.53 -5.59 -6.35
C PHE A 76 -7.04 -5.17 -4.95
N LEU A 77 -6.21 -4.14 -4.85
CA LEU A 77 -5.66 -3.73 -3.56
C LEU A 77 -6.73 -3.15 -2.62
N VAL A 78 -7.62 -2.30 -3.15
CA VAL A 78 -8.66 -1.65 -2.34
C VAL A 78 -9.69 -2.65 -1.81
N ARG A 79 -10.13 -3.63 -2.65
CA ARG A 79 -11.04 -4.69 -2.19
C ARG A 79 -10.39 -5.68 -1.25
N SER A 80 -9.06 -5.86 -1.36
CA SER A 80 -8.29 -6.77 -0.51
C SER A 80 -7.72 -6.12 0.75
N ARG A 81 -7.96 -4.82 1.01
CA ARG A 81 -7.40 -4.12 2.16
C ARG A 81 -7.70 -4.78 3.50
N LEU A 82 -8.92 -5.33 3.66
CA LEU A 82 -9.33 -6.06 4.86
C LEU A 82 -8.66 -7.45 4.99
N LEU A 83 -8.29 -8.09 3.87
CA LEU A 83 -7.51 -9.32 3.88
C LEU A 83 -6.02 -9.05 4.17
N LEU A 84 -5.52 -7.88 3.75
CA LEU A 84 -4.16 -7.44 4.00
C LEU A 84 -3.98 -7.00 5.46
N ALA A 85 -4.98 -6.39 6.08
CA ALA A 85 -4.95 -5.98 7.48
C ALA A 85 -5.18 -7.18 8.42
N ASP A 86 -4.40 -7.25 9.49
CA ASP A 86 -4.56 -8.18 10.62
C ASP A 86 -3.80 -7.65 11.84
N ASN A 87 -3.54 -8.50 12.82
CA ASN A 87 -2.81 -8.13 14.05
C ASN A 87 -1.37 -7.64 13.79
N GLU A 88 -0.74 -8.01 12.67
CA GLU A 88 0.63 -7.58 12.33
C GLU A 88 0.65 -6.54 11.22
N PHE A 89 -0.37 -6.46 10.37
CA PHE A 89 -0.43 -5.60 9.21
C PHE A 89 -1.55 -4.58 9.30
N ALA A 90 -1.24 -3.31 9.03
CA ALA A 90 -2.21 -2.27 8.72
C ALA A 90 -2.12 -1.87 7.24
N THR A 91 -3.21 -1.38 6.66
CA THR A 91 -3.23 -0.88 5.29
C THR A 91 -3.65 0.57 5.21
N VAL A 92 -3.10 1.29 4.25
CA VAL A 92 -3.42 2.70 3.95
C VAL A 92 -3.78 2.79 2.48
N SER A 93 -5.07 2.76 2.15
CA SER A 93 -5.55 2.96 0.77
C SER A 93 -5.62 4.44 0.47
N THR A 94 -4.80 4.91 -0.47
CA THR A 94 -4.67 6.33 -0.85
C THR A 94 -4.63 6.50 -2.36
N ASP A 95 -4.74 7.75 -2.83
CA ASP A 95 -4.57 8.08 -4.24
C ASP A 95 -3.16 7.71 -4.71
N ALA A 96 -3.06 7.04 -5.85
CA ALA A 96 -1.80 6.71 -6.51
C ALA A 96 -1.22 7.98 -7.16
N SER A 97 -0.57 8.82 -6.37
CA SER A 97 0.04 10.08 -6.78
C SER A 97 1.56 9.94 -6.90
N ASN A 98 2.14 10.61 -7.90
CA ASN A 98 3.58 10.79 -8.05
C ASN A 98 4.10 12.10 -7.41
N ASP A 99 3.25 12.81 -6.69
CA ASP A 99 3.60 14.00 -5.92
C ASP A 99 4.40 13.60 -4.68
N GLU A 100 5.69 13.95 -4.68
CA GLU A 100 6.63 13.66 -3.61
C GLU A 100 6.25 14.32 -2.29
N LYS A 101 5.82 15.59 -2.33
CA LYS A 101 5.43 16.33 -1.13
C LYS A 101 4.23 15.69 -0.46
N ARG A 102 3.18 15.39 -1.25
CA ARG A 102 1.98 14.70 -0.76
C ARG A 102 2.31 13.33 -0.16
N PHE A 103 3.16 12.55 -0.84
CA PHE A 103 3.58 11.24 -0.34
C PHE A 103 4.44 11.34 0.93
N SER A 104 5.32 12.33 1.02
CA SER A 104 6.13 12.60 2.21
C SER A 104 5.26 12.92 3.44
N LEU A 105 4.24 13.77 3.29
CA LEU A 105 3.29 14.09 4.36
C LEU A 105 2.52 12.83 4.83
N LEU A 106 2.13 11.95 3.90
CA LEU A 106 1.53 10.67 4.26
C LEU A 106 2.49 9.79 5.07
N LEU A 107 3.76 9.68 4.65
CA LEU A 107 4.77 8.93 5.38
C LEU A 107 5.01 9.51 6.78
N ASP A 108 5.07 10.85 6.92
CA ASP A 108 5.18 11.51 8.23
C ASP A 108 4.01 11.14 9.14
N ARG A 109 2.80 11.16 8.59
CA ARG A 109 1.60 10.78 9.35
C ARG A 109 1.61 9.32 9.77
N ILE A 110 2.04 8.42 8.90
CA ILE A 110 2.18 6.98 9.22
C ILE A 110 3.21 6.77 10.32
N ARG A 111 4.38 7.41 10.23
CA ARG A 111 5.44 7.31 11.25
C ARG A 111 5.04 7.89 12.60
N GLN A 112 4.19 8.93 12.63
CA GLN A 112 3.61 9.43 13.88
C GLN A 112 2.65 8.42 14.53
N LEU A 113 1.86 7.70 13.73
CA LEU A 113 0.91 6.70 14.23
C LEU A 113 1.61 5.40 14.61
N TYR A 114 2.58 4.98 13.82
CA TYR A 114 3.25 3.67 13.93
C TYR A 114 4.77 3.84 13.81
N PRO A 115 5.44 4.40 14.84
CA PRO A 115 6.86 4.78 14.77
C PRO A 115 7.81 3.59 14.53
N HIS A 116 7.41 2.39 14.94
CA HIS A 116 8.22 1.17 14.85
C HIS A 116 7.79 0.23 13.70
N ALA A 117 6.76 0.58 12.96
CA ALA A 117 6.30 -0.28 11.87
C ALA A 117 7.22 -0.18 10.64
N SER A 118 7.46 -1.30 9.98
CA SER A 118 8.05 -1.35 8.66
C SER A 118 7.03 -0.88 7.61
N VAL A 119 7.40 0.05 6.72
CA VAL A 119 6.48 0.69 5.77
C VAL A 119 6.76 0.23 4.35
N TRP A 120 5.76 -0.38 3.73
CA TRP A 120 5.84 -0.97 2.40
C TRP A 120 4.87 -0.27 1.44
N LEU A 121 5.32 0.00 0.22
CA LEU A 121 4.47 0.54 -0.83
C LEU A 121 4.02 -0.61 -1.75
N VAL A 122 2.72 -0.86 -1.79
CA VAL A 122 2.10 -1.91 -2.61
C VAL A 122 1.25 -1.26 -3.70
N SER A 123 1.48 -1.61 -4.93
CA SER A 123 0.85 -0.94 -6.08
C SER A 123 0.34 -1.94 -7.12
N THR A 124 -0.64 -1.52 -7.92
CA THR A 124 -1.19 -2.37 -8.99
C THR A 124 -1.42 -1.61 -10.28
N SER A 125 -1.16 -2.26 -11.42
CA SER A 125 -1.44 -1.73 -12.75
C SER A 125 -0.83 -0.32 -12.92
N ARG A 126 -1.57 0.68 -13.41
CA ARG A 126 -1.07 2.05 -13.59
C ARG A 126 -0.53 2.67 -12.29
N GLY A 127 -1.02 2.27 -11.11
CA GLY A 127 -0.47 2.70 -9.82
C GLY A 127 1.00 2.34 -9.61
N THR A 128 1.52 1.34 -10.33
CA THR A 128 2.93 0.95 -10.25
C THR A 128 3.89 2.02 -10.78
N LEU A 129 3.44 2.84 -11.75
CA LEU A 129 4.25 3.96 -12.26
C LEU A 129 4.43 5.06 -11.21
N ALA A 130 3.31 5.45 -10.57
CA ALA A 130 3.36 6.43 -9.48
C ALA A 130 4.20 5.91 -8.30
N ALA A 131 4.01 4.64 -7.93
CA ALA A 131 4.77 3.99 -6.86
C ALA A 131 6.28 3.98 -7.13
N ALA A 132 6.69 3.65 -8.36
CA ALA A 132 8.10 3.67 -8.74
C ALA A 132 8.73 5.06 -8.63
N GLN A 133 7.99 6.11 -9.05
CA GLN A 133 8.46 7.50 -9.01
C GLN A 133 8.63 8.00 -7.55
N VAL A 134 7.64 7.79 -6.67
CA VAL A 134 7.76 8.24 -5.28
C VAL A 134 8.76 7.38 -4.49
N ALA A 135 8.84 6.08 -4.74
CA ALA A 135 9.82 5.21 -4.09
C ALA A 135 11.26 5.58 -4.44
N GLY A 136 11.51 6.01 -5.68
CA GLY A 136 12.83 6.51 -6.09
C GLY A 136 13.26 7.79 -5.37
N LYS A 137 12.30 8.63 -4.98
CA LYS A 137 12.51 9.90 -4.27
C LYS A 137 12.55 9.75 -2.74
N CYS A 138 11.67 8.91 -2.19
CA CYS A 138 11.53 8.68 -0.75
C CYS A 138 12.21 7.38 -0.29
N ARG A 139 13.32 6.99 -0.94
CA ARG A 139 13.98 5.68 -0.82
C ARG A 139 14.36 5.27 0.61
N ASP A 140 14.75 6.22 1.45
CA ASP A 140 15.23 5.95 2.82
C ASP A 140 14.08 5.89 3.84
N ARG A 141 12.83 6.02 3.37
CA ARG A 141 11.62 6.05 4.19
C ARG A 141 10.70 4.85 4.01
N LEU A 142 11.03 4.00 3.04
CA LEU A 142 10.32 2.76 2.73
C LEU A 142 11.22 1.57 3.02
N ASP A 143 10.61 0.49 3.49
CA ASP A 143 11.30 -0.78 3.76
C ASP A 143 11.16 -1.76 2.58
N GLY A 144 10.31 -1.45 1.60
CA GLY A 144 10.21 -2.20 0.36
C GLY A 144 9.06 -1.77 -0.54
N VAL A 145 9.03 -2.34 -1.75
CA VAL A 145 8.03 -2.04 -2.77
C VAL A 145 7.50 -3.31 -3.42
N VAL A 146 6.18 -3.41 -3.59
CA VAL A 146 5.51 -4.51 -4.28
C VAL A 146 4.76 -3.97 -5.49
N PHE A 147 5.07 -4.50 -6.67
CA PHE A 147 4.44 -4.18 -7.95
C PHE A 147 3.56 -5.35 -8.39
N THR A 148 2.23 -5.20 -8.35
CA THR A 148 1.31 -6.24 -8.83
C THR A 148 0.75 -5.85 -10.20
N ALA A 149 0.62 -6.80 -11.13
CA ALA A 149 0.19 -6.56 -12.50
C ALA A 149 0.84 -5.28 -13.08
N SER A 150 2.17 -5.19 -13.00
CA SER A 150 2.92 -3.97 -13.25
C SER A 150 2.90 -3.54 -14.70
N MET A 151 2.90 -2.23 -14.93
CA MET A 151 2.96 -1.63 -16.25
C MET A 151 4.31 -1.93 -16.93
N LYS A 152 4.29 -2.20 -18.24
CA LYS A 152 5.51 -2.43 -19.03
C LYS A 152 6.44 -1.20 -19.08
N GLU A 153 5.88 -0.02 -18.90
CA GLU A 153 6.60 1.26 -18.86
C GLU A 153 7.47 1.43 -17.60
N LEU A 154 7.37 0.52 -16.61
CA LEU A 154 8.31 0.49 -15.47
C LEU A 154 9.76 0.32 -15.91
N ARG A 155 10.02 -0.32 -17.05
CA ARG A 155 11.36 -0.47 -17.62
C ARG A 155 12.03 0.86 -17.98
N ASP A 156 11.24 1.92 -18.17
CA ASP A 156 11.71 3.27 -18.54
C ASP A 156 11.95 4.15 -17.29
N ILE A 157 11.72 3.61 -16.09
CA ILE A 157 11.96 4.27 -14.80
C ILE A 157 13.22 3.67 -14.15
N PRO A 158 14.12 4.48 -13.56
CA PRO A 158 15.35 3.98 -12.94
C PRO A 158 15.09 3.24 -11.61
N LEU A 159 14.51 2.03 -11.69
CA LEU A 159 14.13 1.21 -10.52
C LEU A 159 15.35 0.69 -9.73
N ASP A 160 16.52 0.70 -10.28
CA ASP A 160 17.80 0.41 -9.64
C ASP A 160 18.19 1.48 -8.60
N ALA A 161 17.64 2.69 -8.72
CA ALA A 161 17.75 3.73 -7.70
C ALA A 161 16.96 3.40 -6.42
N ILE A 162 15.94 2.54 -6.49
CA ILE A 162 15.20 2.03 -5.33
C ILE A 162 16.02 0.92 -4.68
N LYS A 163 16.69 1.20 -3.57
CA LYS A 163 17.64 0.25 -2.92
C LYS A 163 16.96 -0.79 -2.03
N VAL A 164 15.71 -0.56 -1.63
CA VAL A 164 14.93 -1.49 -0.80
C VAL A 164 14.46 -2.72 -1.60
N PRO A 165 14.12 -3.83 -0.94
CA PRO A 165 13.57 -5.02 -1.58
C PRO A 165 12.39 -4.71 -2.49
N LYS A 166 12.35 -5.36 -3.66
CA LYS A 166 11.28 -5.23 -4.65
C LYS A 166 10.68 -6.60 -4.93
N LEU A 167 9.35 -6.67 -5.01
CA LEU A 167 8.59 -7.85 -5.44
C LEU A 167 7.72 -7.50 -6.64
N PHE A 168 7.76 -8.33 -7.66
CA PHE A 168 6.80 -8.32 -8.76
C PHE A 168 5.84 -9.50 -8.62
N VAL A 169 4.54 -9.24 -8.73
CA VAL A 169 3.50 -10.27 -8.65
C VAL A 169 2.64 -10.21 -9.90
N HIS A 170 2.63 -11.28 -10.68
CA HIS A 170 1.90 -11.33 -11.94
C HIS A 170 1.14 -12.64 -12.12
N HIS A 171 -0.06 -12.54 -12.70
CA HIS A 171 -0.79 -13.71 -13.16
C HIS A 171 -0.24 -14.19 -14.50
N ILE A 172 0.07 -15.49 -14.63
CA ILE A 172 0.66 -16.09 -15.86
C ILE A 172 -0.20 -15.89 -17.10
N SER A 173 -1.52 -15.79 -16.94
CA SER A 173 -2.51 -15.60 -18.01
C SER A 173 -3.04 -14.17 -18.07
N ASP A 174 -2.32 -13.15 -17.52
CA ASP A 174 -2.73 -11.76 -17.69
C ASP A 174 -2.60 -11.34 -19.16
N ALA A 175 -3.74 -11.21 -19.84
CA ALA A 175 -3.82 -10.81 -21.24
C ALA A 175 -3.89 -9.29 -21.44
N CYS A 176 -3.68 -8.49 -20.40
CA CYS A 176 -3.64 -7.03 -20.51
C CYS A 176 -2.34 -6.58 -21.20
N LYS A 177 -2.45 -6.01 -22.40
CA LYS A 177 -1.30 -5.56 -23.21
C LYS A 177 -0.43 -4.49 -22.54
N SER A 178 -0.96 -3.79 -21.54
CA SER A 178 -0.20 -2.79 -20.79
C SER A 178 0.63 -3.39 -19.65
N THR A 179 0.34 -4.63 -19.24
CA THR A 179 0.97 -5.33 -18.12
C THR A 179 1.37 -6.76 -18.48
N PRO A 180 2.24 -6.96 -19.52
CA PRO A 180 2.62 -8.28 -19.98
C PRO A 180 3.41 -9.03 -18.91
N TYR A 181 3.06 -10.30 -18.68
CA TYR A 181 3.72 -11.17 -17.70
C TYR A 181 5.23 -11.27 -17.95
N ASP A 182 5.66 -11.52 -19.20
CA ASP A 182 7.06 -11.70 -19.53
C ASP A 182 7.87 -10.42 -19.30
N ALA A 183 7.34 -9.24 -19.64
CA ALA A 183 8.01 -7.97 -19.41
C ALA A 183 8.28 -7.73 -17.90
N ALA A 184 7.34 -8.10 -17.04
CA ALA A 184 7.53 -8.00 -15.60
C ALA A 184 8.56 -9.01 -15.07
N ARG A 185 8.53 -10.24 -15.59
CA ARG A 185 9.49 -11.29 -15.21
C ARG A 185 10.93 -10.93 -15.61
N GLU A 186 11.12 -10.43 -16.83
CA GLU A 186 12.41 -9.97 -17.33
C GLU A 186 12.95 -8.78 -16.52
N LEU A 187 12.08 -7.82 -16.22
CA LEU A 187 12.44 -6.66 -15.41
C LEU A 187 12.81 -7.05 -13.98
N ALA A 188 12.07 -7.95 -13.35
CA ALA A 188 12.40 -8.47 -12.02
C ALA A 188 13.76 -9.19 -12.01
N ALA A 189 14.05 -10.03 -13.01
CA ALA A 189 15.34 -10.69 -13.17
C ALA A 189 16.49 -9.70 -13.33
N LYS A 190 16.31 -8.69 -14.18
CA LYS A 190 17.33 -7.61 -14.42
C LYS A 190 17.65 -6.85 -13.13
N LEU A 191 16.66 -6.65 -12.25
CA LEU A 191 16.78 -5.90 -11.00
C LEU A 191 17.19 -6.79 -9.81
N ASN A 192 17.38 -8.09 -10.00
CA ASN A 192 17.55 -9.07 -8.92
C ASN A 192 16.43 -8.94 -7.86
N ALA A 193 15.20 -8.69 -8.33
CA ALA A 193 14.02 -8.52 -7.50
C ALA A 193 13.28 -9.85 -7.34
N GLY A 194 12.44 -9.95 -6.29
CA GLY A 194 11.53 -11.08 -6.15
C GLY A 194 10.51 -11.11 -7.29
N PHE A 195 10.15 -12.32 -7.75
CA PHE A 195 9.09 -12.52 -8.73
C PHE A 195 8.17 -13.64 -8.29
N MET A 196 6.87 -13.37 -8.29
CA MET A 196 5.82 -14.29 -7.89
C MET A 196 4.87 -14.52 -9.07
N ALA A 197 4.90 -15.72 -9.65
CA ALA A 197 3.99 -16.14 -10.70
C ALA A 197 2.71 -16.71 -10.08
N VAL A 198 1.57 -16.14 -10.45
CA VAL A 198 0.25 -16.55 -9.94
C VAL A 198 -0.54 -17.25 -11.04
N SER A 199 -1.22 -18.33 -10.70
CA SER A 199 -2.09 -19.09 -11.61
C SER A 199 -3.41 -19.49 -10.95
N GLY A 200 -4.42 -19.78 -11.77
CA GLY A 200 -5.76 -20.14 -11.32
C GLY A 200 -6.72 -18.96 -11.29
N GLY A 201 -7.71 -18.99 -10.40
CA GLY A 201 -8.71 -17.95 -10.28
C GLY A 201 -9.72 -17.92 -11.42
N LYS A 202 -10.32 -16.74 -11.64
CA LYS A 202 -11.41 -16.54 -12.61
C LYS A 202 -11.14 -15.28 -13.44
N THR A 203 -11.63 -15.27 -14.68
CA THR A 203 -11.57 -14.08 -15.52
C THR A 203 -12.98 -13.69 -15.95
N LYS A 204 -13.31 -12.38 -15.86
CA LYS A 204 -14.57 -11.79 -16.31
C LYS A 204 -14.31 -10.42 -16.91
N GLY A 205 -14.87 -10.19 -18.08
CA GLY A 205 -14.76 -8.91 -18.78
C GLY A 205 -13.50 -8.79 -19.65
N LYS A 206 -13.11 -7.56 -19.98
CA LYS A 206 -11.91 -7.30 -20.80
C LYS A 206 -10.62 -7.55 -20.04
N PRO A 207 -9.50 -7.90 -20.71
CA PRO A 207 -8.24 -8.31 -20.07
C PRO A 207 -7.72 -7.38 -18.96
N CYS A 208 -7.78 -6.06 -19.17
CA CYS A 208 -7.24 -5.10 -18.17
C CYS A 208 -8.26 -4.69 -17.10
N GLN A 209 -9.39 -5.41 -16.95
CA GLN A 209 -10.42 -5.09 -15.97
C GLN A 209 -10.14 -5.79 -14.63
N VAL A 210 -10.74 -5.22 -13.58
CA VAL A 210 -10.51 -5.61 -12.18
C VAL A 210 -10.95 -7.04 -11.82
N PHE A 211 -11.86 -7.64 -12.61
CA PHE A 211 -12.33 -9.01 -12.45
C PHE A 211 -11.76 -9.99 -13.50
N ALA A 212 -10.77 -9.53 -14.29
CA ALA A 212 -9.97 -10.42 -15.12
C ALA A 212 -8.80 -11.01 -14.30
N TYR A 213 -7.98 -11.87 -14.93
CA TYR A 213 -6.72 -12.35 -14.35
C TYR A 213 -5.78 -11.21 -13.94
N HIS A 214 -5.81 -10.09 -14.68
CA HIS A 214 -5.13 -8.85 -14.35
C HIS A 214 -5.40 -8.34 -12.93
N GLY A 215 -6.60 -8.54 -12.41
CA GLY A 215 -7.00 -8.13 -11.07
C GLY A 215 -7.00 -9.27 -10.05
N PHE A 216 -6.40 -10.44 -10.35
CA PHE A 216 -6.32 -11.59 -9.45
C PHE A 216 -7.69 -12.07 -8.93
N ASN A 217 -8.71 -12.01 -9.78
CA ASN A 217 -10.09 -12.33 -9.41
C ASN A 217 -10.24 -13.80 -8.94
N GLY A 218 -10.73 -13.97 -7.71
CA GLY A 218 -10.86 -15.28 -7.04
C GLY A 218 -9.54 -15.81 -6.47
N LEU A 219 -8.48 -15.03 -6.43
CA LEU A 219 -7.17 -15.34 -5.86
C LEU A 219 -6.76 -14.35 -4.78
N GLU A 220 -7.65 -13.45 -4.37
CA GLU A 220 -7.34 -12.34 -3.47
C GLU A 220 -6.62 -12.84 -2.22
N LYS A 221 -7.21 -13.83 -1.52
CA LYS A 221 -6.59 -14.36 -0.30
C LYS A 221 -5.23 -15.00 -0.55
N LYS A 222 -5.10 -15.82 -1.60
CA LYS A 222 -3.83 -16.47 -1.95
C LYS A 222 -2.73 -15.43 -2.19
N VAL A 223 -3.00 -14.45 -3.05
CA VAL A 223 -2.01 -13.42 -3.42
C VAL A 223 -1.64 -12.54 -2.22
N VAL A 224 -2.62 -12.19 -1.40
CA VAL A 224 -2.41 -11.43 -0.16
C VAL A 224 -1.51 -12.19 0.80
N ASP A 225 -1.81 -13.47 1.09
CA ASP A 225 -1.04 -14.29 2.00
C ASP A 225 0.41 -14.45 1.52
N GLU A 226 0.62 -14.67 0.23
CA GLU A 226 1.95 -14.79 -0.37
C GLU A 226 2.75 -13.47 -0.29
N ILE A 227 2.12 -12.32 -0.54
CA ILE A 227 2.74 -10.99 -0.37
C ILE A 227 3.14 -10.78 1.10
N LYS A 228 2.24 -11.05 2.06
CA LYS A 228 2.53 -10.90 3.50
C LYS A 228 3.69 -11.79 3.94
N ASN A 229 3.71 -13.06 3.50
CA ASN A 229 4.79 -13.99 3.81
C ASN A 229 6.13 -13.53 3.23
N TRP A 230 6.12 -13.00 1.99
CA TRP A 230 7.32 -12.48 1.36
C TRP A 230 7.87 -11.24 2.09
N ILE A 231 7.00 -10.34 2.56
CA ILE A 231 7.36 -9.16 3.36
C ILE A 231 7.99 -9.60 4.69
N LYS A 232 7.33 -10.50 5.43
CA LYS A 232 7.84 -11.02 6.71
C LYS A 232 9.23 -11.63 6.59
N ALA A 233 9.52 -12.36 5.53
CA ALA A 233 10.82 -12.99 5.30
C ALA A 233 11.95 -11.99 4.99
N ARG A 234 11.67 -10.70 4.79
CA ARG A 234 12.65 -9.66 4.44
C ARG A 234 12.76 -8.51 5.44
N ALA A 235 11.85 -8.46 6.39
CA ALA A 235 11.84 -7.47 7.46
C ALA A 235 12.53 -7.97 8.75
N GLN A 236 13.30 -9.07 8.64
CA GLN A 236 14.11 -9.62 9.74
C GLN A 236 15.51 -9.01 9.76
#